data_cad5b90b519def9805b00809dd248a57
#
_entry.id   cad5b90b519def9805b00809dd248a57
#
_cell.length_a   1.000
_cell.length_b   1.000
_cell.length_c   1.000
_cell.angle_alpha   90.00
_cell.angle_beta   90.00
_cell.angle_gamma   90.00
#
_symmetry.space_group_name_H-M   'P 1'
#
loop_
_entity.id
_entity.type
_entity.pdbx_description
1 polymer ?
#
loop_
_entity_poly.entity_id
_entity_poly.type
_entity_poly.pdbx_seq_one_letter_code
_entity_poly.pdbx_strand_id
1 'polypeptide(L)'
;CAYRSQWAIVVATESGPEPERDNLASGWIAGSEATFRNLRATQIAMILCNFLRLCGFYARGYSQSSEALPDFTIPELAIRSGVAFEAPGDLVNPFTGRGLGLSVVVTSLEMLSDRPLDPAAGNAASQGGLTWRLGLSGTRSAMADWFQDRRASHLSRYPMEKIRKVDRATTRVDENEIPQVPLRASFFARGAAGDLGAKAQAQYPNFVMKEPLGFATRNAQGQMIPLQDGPVASQAADMPNTAENAKAIKSLGYFLGTDLIGICEMPKYAWYSHDSEGNEITARHKYAIVLLIDQGHETMEGASGDDWISGSQSMRGYIRGMEIATVIASHLRSMGFASRAHSNTDGQVLQVPLILKAGLGELSRIGEVVLNPFVGPRFKSAVVTTDLILEPDRHIDFGLQDMCNKCNKCARECPCNAISWGDKVMFNGYEMWKPDVERCTRYRLTNSRGAACGRCMKTCPYNHEGLLAHRLILDLAIRFPMLRGPIARLDDYVGNGRSN
;
A
#
# COMPACT_ATOMS: atom_id res chain seq x y z
N CYS A 1 -39.47 12.44 -1.73
CA CYS A 1 -38.73 13.36 -2.63
C CYS A 1 -37.82 12.56 -3.49
N ALA A 2 -38.12 12.44 -4.79
CA ALA A 2 -37.20 11.84 -5.74
C ALA A 2 -36.04 12.82 -5.96
N TYR A 3 -34.92 12.59 -5.32
CA TYR A 3 -33.69 13.28 -5.67
C TYR A 3 -33.31 12.85 -7.09
N ARG A 4 -33.52 13.74 -8.07
CA ARG A 4 -32.97 13.53 -9.41
C ARG A 4 -31.46 13.68 -9.30
N SER A 5 -30.76 12.57 -9.45
CA SER A 5 -29.29 12.57 -9.63
C SER A 5 -29.00 13.25 -10.96
N GLN A 6 -28.31 14.38 -10.92
CA GLN A 6 -28.02 15.16 -12.12
C GLN A 6 -26.57 15.02 -12.59
N TRP A 7 -25.72 14.45 -11.74
CA TRP A 7 -24.28 14.38 -11.92
C TRP A 7 -23.78 12.95 -11.82
N ALA A 8 -22.78 12.62 -12.62
CA ALA A 8 -22.12 11.32 -12.60
C ALA A 8 -20.61 11.49 -12.49
N ILE A 9 -19.98 10.74 -11.56
CA ILE A 9 -18.55 10.62 -11.45
C ILE A 9 -18.18 9.26 -12.05
N VAL A 10 -17.38 9.26 -13.09
CA VAL A 10 -16.86 8.04 -13.73
C VAL A 10 -15.52 7.69 -13.13
N VAL A 11 -15.38 6.47 -12.67
CA VAL A 11 -14.15 5.90 -12.12
C VAL A 11 -13.59 4.92 -13.13
N ALA A 12 -12.35 5.17 -13.57
CA ALA A 12 -11.58 4.22 -14.37
C ALA A 12 -10.37 3.71 -13.59
N THR A 13 -10.12 2.43 -13.69
CA THR A 13 -8.97 1.78 -13.09
C THR A 13 -8.30 0.86 -14.10
N GLU A 14 -7.03 0.60 -13.86
CA GLU A 14 -6.24 -0.38 -14.61
C GLU A 14 -5.84 -1.54 -13.71
N SER A 15 -5.46 -2.66 -14.30
CA SER A 15 -4.72 -3.74 -13.66
C SER A 15 -3.21 -3.53 -13.81
N GLY A 16 -2.44 -4.30 -13.05
CA GLY A 16 -1.01 -4.44 -13.28
C GLY A 16 -0.71 -5.24 -14.57
N PRO A 17 0.56 -5.51 -14.85
CA PRO A 17 0.98 -6.25 -16.04
C PRO A 17 0.41 -7.67 -16.03
N GLU A 18 -0.06 -8.12 -17.19
CA GLU A 18 -0.50 -9.51 -17.37
C GLU A 18 0.71 -10.45 -17.31
N PRO A 19 0.57 -11.63 -16.66
CA PRO A 19 1.63 -12.64 -16.63
C PRO A 19 1.94 -13.20 -18.02
N GLU A 20 3.20 -13.61 -18.21
CA GLU A 20 3.65 -14.33 -19.38
C GLU A 20 2.92 -15.67 -19.50
N ARG A 21 2.76 -16.20 -20.73
CA ARG A 21 1.98 -17.41 -21.00
C ARG A 21 2.52 -18.67 -20.31
N ASP A 22 3.81 -18.71 -20.05
CA ASP A 22 4.50 -19.81 -19.34
C ASP A 22 4.49 -19.64 -17.82
N ASN A 23 3.99 -18.51 -17.30
CA ASN A 23 3.81 -18.27 -15.87
C ASN A 23 2.48 -18.88 -15.40
N LEU A 24 2.48 -19.63 -14.29
CA LEU A 24 1.28 -20.27 -13.74
C LEU A 24 0.14 -19.28 -13.48
N ALA A 25 0.45 -18.05 -13.08
CA ALA A 25 -0.54 -17.01 -12.85
C ALA A 25 -1.34 -16.65 -14.11
N SER A 26 -0.81 -16.86 -15.31
CA SER A 26 -1.55 -16.65 -16.56
C SER A 26 -2.81 -17.52 -16.60
N GLY A 27 -2.70 -18.79 -16.22
CA GLY A 27 -3.86 -19.68 -16.13
C GLY A 27 -4.84 -19.33 -15.02
N TRP A 28 -4.35 -18.74 -13.91
CA TRP A 28 -5.21 -18.32 -12.79
C TRP A 28 -6.07 -17.10 -13.11
N ILE A 29 -5.57 -16.22 -13.98
CA ILE A 29 -6.22 -14.97 -14.36
C ILE A 29 -7.12 -15.15 -15.56
N ALA A 30 -6.81 -16.11 -16.44
CA ALA A 30 -7.49 -16.31 -17.71
C ALA A 30 -9.02 -16.31 -17.61
N GLY A 31 -9.66 -15.43 -18.40
CA GLY A 31 -11.12 -15.24 -18.38
C GLY A 31 -11.68 -14.42 -17.22
N SER A 32 -10.82 -13.94 -16.29
CA SER A 32 -11.24 -13.15 -15.14
C SER A 32 -10.67 -11.73 -15.12
N GLU A 33 -9.92 -11.34 -16.15
CA GLU A 33 -9.19 -10.06 -16.22
C GLU A 33 -10.13 -8.87 -16.06
N ALA A 34 -11.27 -8.89 -16.74
CA ALA A 34 -12.28 -7.83 -16.64
C ALA A 34 -12.87 -7.74 -15.21
N THR A 35 -13.09 -8.87 -14.56
CA THR A 35 -13.60 -8.92 -13.20
C THR A 35 -12.64 -8.29 -12.21
N PHE A 36 -11.35 -8.60 -12.31
CA PHE A 36 -10.32 -8.03 -11.44
C PHE A 36 -10.17 -6.52 -11.65
N ARG A 37 -10.17 -6.04 -12.90
CA ARG A 37 -10.13 -4.60 -13.20
C ARG A 37 -11.33 -3.87 -12.60
N ASN A 38 -12.52 -4.44 -12.74
CA ASN A 38 -13.75 -3.85 -12.24
C ASN A 38 -13.89 -3.88 -10.71
N LEU A 39 -13.28 -4.84 -10.03
CA LEU A 39 -13.31 -4.95 -8.58
C LEU A 39 -12.80 -3.66 -7.92
N ARG A 40 -11.67 -3.15 -8.37
CA ARG A 40 -11.09 -1.91 -7.84
C ARG A 40 -11.93 -0.67 -8.15
N ALA A 41 -12.45 -0.55 -9.38
CA ALA A 41 -13.33 0.55 -9.73
C ALA A 41 -14.58 0.56 -8.85
N THR A 42 -15.15 -0.63 -8.57
CA THR A 42 -16.29 -0.80 -7.69
C THR A 42 -15.96 -0.39 -6.25
N GLN A 43 -14.80 -0.78 -5.72
CA GLN A 43 -14.35 -0.40 -4.38
C GLN A 43 -14.26 1.13 -4.25
N ILE A 44 -13.65 1.81 -5.22
CA ILE A 44 -13.54 3.26 -5.23
C ILE A 44 -14.93 3.90 -5.26
N ALA A 45 -15.81 3.42 -6.13
CA ALA A 45 -17.18 3.93 -6.22
C ALA A 45 -17.96 3.76 -4.90
N MET A 46 -17.80 2.64 -4.19
CA MET A 46 -18.40 2.42 -2.87
C MET A 46 -17.91 3.45 -1.84
N ILE A 47 -16.60 3.71 -1.79
CA ILE A 47 -16.01 4.70 -0.87
C ILE A 47 -16.53 6.10 -1.18
N LEU A 48 -16.54 6.49 -2.46
CA LEU A 48 -17.08 7.78 -2.90
C LEU A 48 -18.55 7.95 -2.56
N CYS A 49 -19.38 6.91 -2.77
CA CYS A 49 -20.77 6.94 -2.36
C CYS A 49 -20.94 7.16 -0.87
N ASN A 50 -20.19 6.43 -0.06
CA ASN A 50 -20.26 6.59 1.39
C ASN A 50 -19.79 7.98 1.83
N PHE A 51 -18.71 8.48 1.25
CA PHE A 51 -18.21 9.82 1.51
C PHE A 51 -19.25 10.89 1.17
N LEU A 52 -19.83 10.87 -0.03
CA LEU A 52 -20.84 11.84 -0.46
C LEU A 52 -22.09 11.80 0.41
N ARG A 53 -22.55 10.61 0.82
CA ARG A 53 -23.68 10.46 1.75
C ARG A 53 -23.38 11.07 3.13
N LEU A 54 -22.16 10.89 3.64
CA LEU A 54 -21.73 11.49 4.90
C LEU A 54 -21.61 13.01 4.81
N CYS A 55 -21.37 13.54 3.61
CA CYS A 55 -21.42 14.98 3.33
C CYS A 55 -22.86 15.51 3.09
N GLY A 56 -23.87 14.67 3.17
CA GLY A 56 -25.27 15.06 3.03
C GLY A 56 -25.84 15.01 1.60
N PHE A 57 -25.10 14.48 0.64
CA PHE A 57 -25.55 14.34 -0.74
C PHE A 57 -26.14 12.96 -1.00
N TYR A 58 -27.13 12.90 -1.89
CA TYR A 58 -27.50 11.62 -2.45
C TYR A 58 -26.35 11.05 -3.30
N ALA A 59 -26.04 9.78 -3.15
CA ALA A 59 -25.08 9.09 -4.00
C ALA A 59 -25.41 7.60 -4.14
N ARG A 60 -25.28 7.05 -5.36
CA ARG A 60 -25.44 5.63 -5.66
C ARG A 60 -24.36 5.18 -6.64
N GLY A 61 -23.68 4.07 -6.32
CA GLY A 61 -22.67 3.45 -7.16
C GLY A 61 -23.27 2.41 -8.10
N TYR A 62 -22.69 2.30 -9.28
CA TYR A 62 -22.98 1.30 -10.30
C TYR A 62 -21.69 0.70 -10.81
N SER A 63 -21.64 -0.62 -10.92
CA SER A 63 -20.56 -1.36 -11.53
C SER A 63 -21.02 -1.98 -12.85
N GLN A 64 -20.10 -2.52 -13.64
CA GLN A 64 -20.47 -3.20 -14.89
C GLN A 64 -21.38 -4.42 -14.69
N SER A 65 -21.37 -5.02 -13.50
CA SER A 65 -22.27 -6.12 -13.12
C SER A 65 -23.59 -5.64 -12.52
N SER A 66 -23.81 -4.33 -12.37
CA SER A 66 -25.07 -3.79 -11.88
C SER A 66 -26.16 -3.86 -12.96
N GLU A 67 -27.43 -3.94 -12.53
CA GLU A 67 -28.57 -3.70 -13.41
C GLU A 67 -28.39 -2.36 -14.15
N ALA A 68 -28.81 -2.31 -15.41
CA ALA A 68 -28.63 -1.16 -16.27
C ALA A 68 -29.04 0.16 -15.60
N LEU A 69 -28.27 1.19 -15.80
CA LEU A 69 -28.69 2.56 -15.52
C LEU A 69 -29.92 2.86 -16.41
N PRO A 70 -30.98 3.46 -15.87
CA PRO A 70 -32.25 3.61 -16.63
C PRO A 70 -32.08 4.34 -17.97
N ASP A 71 -31.12 5.27 -18.07
CA ASP A 71 -30.99 6.18 -19.21
C ASP A 71 -29.60 6.19 -19.84
N PHE A 72 -28.59 5.46 -19.32
CA PHE A 72 -27.20 5.52 -19.77
C PHE A 72 -26.50 4.17 -19.63
N THR A 73 -25.47 3.97 -20.43
CA THR A 73 -24.49 2.89 -20.22
C THR A 73 -23.22 3.44 -19.58
N ILE A 74 -22.50 2.61 -18.83
CA ILE A 74 -21.20 3.01 -18.23
C ILE A 74 -20.19 3.41 -19.29
N PRO A 75 -20.03 2.70 -20.42
CA PRO A 75 -19.19 3.13 -21.53
C PRO A 75 -19.53 4.51 -22.08
N GLU A 76 -20.81 4.80 -22.29
CA GLU A 76 -21.25 6.11 -22.78
C GLU A 76 -20.91 7.24 -21.81
N LEU A 77 -21.07 7.03 -20.52
CA LEU A 77 -20.68 8.01 -19.51
C LEU A 77 -19.15 8.19 -19.45
N ALA A 78 -18.37 7.13 -19.68
CA ALA A 78 -16.90 7.23 -19.72
C ALA A 78 -16.44 8.09 -20.91
N ILE A 79 -17.10 7.99 -22.06
CA ILE A 79 -16.82 8.85 -23.23
C ILE A 79 -17.23 10.30 -22.95
N ARG A 80 -18.43 10.52 -22.46
CA ARG A 80 -18.97 11.88 -22.19
C ARG A 80 -18.16 12.62 -21.11
N SER A 81 -17.66 11.93 -20.12
CA SER A 81 -16.83 12.50 -19.03
C SER A 81 -15.36 12.71 -19.40
N GLY A 82 -14.94 12.37 -20.62
CA GLY A 82 -13.54 12.49 -21.02
C GLY A 82 -12.60 11.50 -20.31
N VAL A 83 -13.12 10.43 -19.73
CA VAL A 83 -12.30 9.36 -19.13
C VAL A 83 -11.72 8.44 -20.19
N ALA A 84 -12.46 8.20 -21.27
CA ALA A 84 -12.05 7.36 -22.39
C ALA A 84 -12.63 7.84 -23.71
N PHE A 85 -12.12 7.34 -24.81
CA PHE A 85 -12.70 7.47 -26.14
C PHE A 85 -12.94 6.09 -26.75
N GLU A 86 -13.85 6.01 -27.70
CA GLU A 86 -14.17 4.77 -28.39
C GLU A 86 -13.11 4.46 -29.45
N ALA A 87 -12.61 3.23 -29.44
CA ALA A 87 -11.73 2.69 -30.46
C ALA A 87 -12.28 1.32 -30.93
N PRO A 88 -11.86 0.80 -32.08
CA PRO A 88 -12.38 -0.47 -32.59
C PRO A 88 -12.32 -1.58 -31.53
N GLY A 89 -13.52 -1.98 -31.06
CA GLY A 89 -13.73 -3.11 -30.13
C GLY A 89 -13.50 -2.81 -28.65
N ASP A 90 -13.12 -1.59 -28.21
CA ASP A 90 -12.86 -1.28 -26.81
C ASP A 90 -12.90 0.23 -26.52
N LEU A 91 -12.89 0.56 -25.23
CA LEU A 91 -12.62 1.90 -24.74
C LEU A 91 -11.13 2.08 -24.45
N VAL A 92 -10.61 3.24 -24.81
CA VAL A 92 -9.19 3.57 -24.63
C VAL A 92 -9.05 4.84 -23.81
N ASN A 93 -8.22 4.79 -22.78
CA ASN A 93 -7.72 5.99 -22.10
C ASN A 93 -6.31 6.30 -22.59
N PRO A 94 -5.99 7.56 -22.91
CA PRO A 94 -4.68 7.93 -23.48
C PRO A 94 -3.48 7.66 -22.56
N PHE A 95 -3.70 7.52 -21.26
CA PHE A 95 -2.65 7.28 -20.27
C PHE A 95 -2.53 5.81 -19.84
N THR A 96 -3.66 5.09 -19.80
CA THR A 96 -3.71 3.72 -19.28
C THR A 96 -3.95 2.67 -20.35
N GLY A 97 -4.24 3.11 -21.59
CA GLY A 97 -4.47 2.22 -22.71
C GLY A 97 -5.85 1.56 -22.69
N ARG A 98 -5.92 0.29 -23.10
CA ARG A 98 -7.12 -0.52 -23.20
C ARG A 98 -7.38 -1.31 -21.90
N GLY A 99 -8.55 -1.91 -21.82
CA GLY A 99 -8.88 -2.81 -20.74
C GLY A 99 -9.14 -2.09 -19.41
N LEU A 100 -9.98 -1.07 -19.44
CA LEU A 100 -10.35 -0.29 -18.26
C LEU A 100 -11.36 -1.03 -17.38
N GLY A 101 -11.14 -1.01 -16.06
CA GLY A 101 -12.20 -1.28 -15.08
C GLY A 101 -13.01 -0.01 -14.88
N LEU A 102 -14.34 -0.08 -15.01
CA LEU A 102 -15.21 1.09 -14.96
C LEU A 102 -16.30 0.94 -13.88
N SER A 103 -16.55 2.02 -13.18
CA SER A 103 -17.72 2.20 -12.29
C SER A 103 -18.19 3.64 -12.33
N VAL A 104 -19.45 3.85 -11.94
CA VAL A 104 -20.07 5.18 -11.94
C VAL A 104 -20.71 5.46 -10.59
N VAL A 105 -20.54 6.67 -10.10
CA VAL A 105 -21.27 7.20 -8.95
C VAL A 105 -22.20 8.31 -9.43
N VAL A 106 -23.50 8.13 -9.30
CA VAL A 106 -24.47 9.20 -9.55
C VAL A 106 -24.75 9.94 -8.24
N THR A 107 -24.85 11.27 -8.31
CA THR A 107 -24.96 12.09 -7.11
C THR A 107 -25.81 13.35 -7.34
N SER A 108 -26.31 13.92 -6.24
CA SER A 108 -26.96 15.24 -6.22
C SER A 108 -25.94 16.39 -5.99
N LEU A 109 -24.66 16.07 -5.76
CA LEU A 109 -23.62 17.09 -5.67
C LEU A 109 -23.45 17.77 -7.03
N GLU A 110 -23.62 19.09 -7.05
CA GLU A 110 -23.38 19.89 -8.26
C GLU A 110 -21.89 19.99 -8.57
N MET A 111 -21.52 19.73 -9.82
CA MET A 111 -20.12 19.70 -10.27
C MET A 111 -20.00 20.37 -11.64
N LEU A 112 -18.79 20.81 -11.99
CA LEU A 112 -18.45 21.15 -13.36
C LEU A 112 -18.30 19.88 -14.19
N SER A 113 -18.91 19.87 -15.37
CA SER A 113 -18.79 18.74 -16.30
C SER A 113 -17.44 18.78 -17.04
N ASP A 114 -16.77 17.64 -17.08
CA ASP A 114 -15.66 17.43 -17.99
C ASP A 114 -16.16 17.36 -19.44
N ARG A 115 -15.23 17.52 -20.39
CA ARG A 115 -15.52 17.42 -21.82
C ARG A 115 -15.02 16.07 -22.36
N PRO A 116 -15.69 15.51 -23.37
CA PRO A 116 -15.19 14.35 -24.08
C PRO A 116 -13.76 14.56 -24.60
N LEU A 117 -12.97 13.50 -24.61
CA LEU A 117 -11.64 13.51 -25.23
C LEU A 117 -11.77 13.62 -26.74
N ASP A 118 -10.91 14.44 -27.35
CA ASP A 118 -10.70 14.41 -28.78
C ASP A 118 -9.73 13.26 -29.12
N PRO A 119 -10.16 12.23 -29.85
CA PRO A 119 -9.29 11.11 -30.21
C PRO A 119 -8.06 11.56 -31.03
N ALA A 120 -8.17 12.62 -31.83
CA ALA A 120 -7.06 13.17 -32.58
C ALA A 120 -6.05 13.94 -31.70
N ALA A 121 -6.52 14.59 -30.63
CA ALA A 121 -5.67 15.29 -29.68
C ALA A 121 -5.00 14.31 -28.66
N GLY A 122 -5.59 13.13 -28.45
CA GLY A 122 -5.11 12.13 -27.50
C GLY A 122 -3.68 11.66 -27.73
N ASN A 123 -3.22 11.65 -28.96
CA ASN A 123 -1.83 11.27 -29.28
C ASN A 123 -0.78 12.36 -29.00
N ALA A 124 -1.16 13.62 -28.94
CA ALA A 124 -0.20 14.74 -28.82
C ALA A 124 -0.25 15.47 -27.47
N ALA A 125 -1.45 15.65 -26.89
CA ALA A 125 -1.66 16.44 -25.67
C ALA A 125 -1.57 15.63 -24.38
N SER A 126 -1.75 14.33 -24.47
CA SER A 126 -1.86 13.43 -23.30
C SER A 126 -0.53 13.07 -22.64
N GLN A 127 0.57 13.36 -23.32
CA GLN A 127 1.88 12.94 -22.82
C GLN A 127 2.56 14.10 -22.10
N GLY A 128 2.19 14.43 -20.89
CA GLY A 128 2.79 15.40 -19.99
C GLY A 128 4.07 16.10 -20.44
N GLY A 129 4.51 17.11 -19.77
CA GLY A 129 5.73 17.83 -20.11
C GLY A 129 6.99 16.95 -20.15
N LEU A 130 8.11 17.55 -20.48
CA LEU A 130 9.42 16.87 -20.55
C LEU A 130 9.76 16.11 -19.26
N THR A 131 9.42 16.67 -18.11
CA THR A 131 9.61 16.04 -16.79
C THR A 131 8.88 14.71 -16.66
N TRP A 132 7.62 14.63 -17.14
CA TRP A 132 6.86 13.38 -17.16
C TRP A 132 7.47 12.35 -18.15
N ARG A 133 7.85 12.81 -19.36
CA ARG A 133 8.47 11.92 -20.36
C ARG A 133 9.79 11.32 -19.90
N LEU A 134 10.56 12.08 -19.13
CA LEU A 134 11.84 11.64 -18.57
C LEU A 134 11.71 10.88 -17.25
N GLY A 135 10.49 10.66 -16.74
CA GLY A 135 10.27 9.98 -15.45
C GLY A 135 10.79 10.75 -14.24
N LEU A 136 10.82 12.07 -14.34
CA LEU A 136 11.27 12.95 -13.27
C LEU A 136 10.12 13.40 -12.34
N SER A 137 8.88 13.18 -12.76
CA SER A 137 7.68 13.58 -12.04
C SER A 137 6.77 12.38 -11.74
N GLY A 138 7.24 11.43 -10.93
CA GLY A 138 6.46 10.29 -10.51
C GLY A 138 6.96 8.95 -11.03
N THR A 139 6.29 7.89 -10.58
CA THR A 139 6.58 6.50 -10.96
C THR A 139 5.99 6.13 -12.32
N ARG A 140 5.05 6.93 -12.83
CA ARG A 140 4.45 6.79 -14.16
C ARG A 140 5.00 7.82 -15.10
N SER A 141 5.54 7.36 -16.20
CA SER A 141 6.01 8.17 -17.33
C SER A 141 6.22 7.26 -18.53
N ALA A 142 6.26 7.84 -19.73
CA ALA A 142 6.51 7.06 -20.94
C ALA A 142 7.77 6.19 -20.85
N MET A 143 8.83 6.69 -20.21
CA MET A 143 10.05 5.88 -19.99
C MET A 143 9.88 4.82 -18.91
N ALA A 144 9.20 5.11 -17.80
CA ALA A 144 8.95 4.14 -16.75
C ALA A 144 8.07 3.00 -17.27
N ASP A 145 6.99 3.32 -17.97
CA ASP A 145 6.10 2.34 -18.60
C ASP A 145 6.86 1.49 -19.62
N TRP A 146 7.67 2.11 -20.49
CA TRP A 146 8.50 1.38 -21.47
C TRP A 146 9.51 0.42 -20.81
N PHE A 147 10.06 0.78 -19.65
CA PHE A 147 10.92 -0.13 -18.87
C PHE A 147 10.09 -1.24 -18.19
N GLN A 148 8.92 -0.92 -17.72
CA GLN A 148 8.04 -1.88 -17.03
C GLN A 148 7.52 -2.94 -18.00
N ASP A 149 7.07 -2.57 -19.19
CA ASP A 149 6.52 -3.48 -20.21
C ASP A 149 7.51 -4.54 -20.69
N ARG A 150 8.80 -4.35 -20.40
CA ARG A 150 9.88 -5.29 -20.74
C ARG A 150 10.35 -6.13 -19.57
N ARG A 151 9.77 -5.96 -18.40
CA ARG A 151 10.15 -6.71 -17.21
C ARG A 151 9.24 -7.92 -17.07
N ALA A 152 9.81 -9.03 -16.57
CA ALA A 152 9.01 -10.19 -16.24
C ALA A 152 7.93 -9.84 -15.21
N SER A 153 6.74 -10.40 -15.35
CA SER A 153 5.56 -10.07 -14.56
C SER A 153 5.72 -10.32 -13.06
N HIS A 154 6.61 -11.23 -12.68
CA HIS A 154 6.95 -11.50 -11.28
C HIS A 154 7.94 -10.49 -10.66
N LEU A 155 8.38 -9.49 -11.43
CA LEU A 155 9.25 -8.41 -10.97
C LEU A 155 8.43 -7.14 -10.75
N SER A 156 8.70 -6.45 -9.63
CA SER A 156 8.13 -5.14 -9.37
C SER A 156 8.52 -4.13 -10.46
N ARG A 157 7.70 -3.10 -10.65
CA ARG A 157 8.11 -1.89 -11.40
C ARG A 157 9.39 -1.26 -10.83
N TYR A 158 9.67 -1.46 -9.55
CA TYR A 158 10.92 -1.07 -8.91
C TYR A 158 11.96 -2.17 -9.08
N PRO A 159 13.22 -1.85 -9.46
CA PRO A 159 14.25 -2.84 -9.74
C PRO A 159 14.86 -3.45 -8.46
N MET A 160 14.02 -4.08 -7.63
CA MET A 160 14.42 -4.73 -6.37
C MET A 160 15.44 -5.86 -6.57
N GLU A 161 15.46 -6.51 -7.74
CA GLU A 161 16.42 -7.55 -8.09
C GLU A 161 17.85 -7.01 -8.22
N LYS A 162 18.02 -5.70 -8.40
CA LYS A 162 19.35 -5.04 -8.49
C LYS A 162 19.91 -4.63 -7.14
N ILE A 163 19.12 -4.70 -6.09
CA ILE A 163 19.55 -4.42 -4.72
C ILE A 163 20.33 -5.63 -4.18
N ARG A 164 21.42 -5.36 -3.49
CA ARG A 164 22.27 -6.40 -2.90
C ARG A 164 21.47 -7.31 -1.98
N LYS A 165 21.48 -8.60 -2.25
CA LYS A 165 20.87 -9.63 -1.40
C LYS A 165 21.91 -10.11 -0.38
N VAL A 166 21.47 -10.31 0.85
CA VAL A 166 22.29 -10.76 1.98
C VAL A 166 21.56 -11.89 2.74
N ASP A 167 22.33 -12.74 3.43
CA ASP A 167 21.75 -13.89 4.14
C ASP A 167 21.12 -13.53 5.49
N ARG A 168 21.57 -12.40 6.05
CA ARG A 168 21.07 -11.89 7.33
C ARG A 168 20.64 -10.44 7.20
N ALA A 169 19.67 -10.05 8.00
CA ALA A 169 19.24 -8.66 8.10
C ALA A 169 20.44 -7.76 8.49
N THR A 170 20.45 -6.52 7.98
CA THR A 170 21.47 -5.52 8.31
C THR A 170 21.31 -4.99 9.74
N THR A 171 20.16 -5.16 10.33
CA THR A 171 19.90 -5.01 11.77
C THR A 171 20.26 -6.32 12.46
N ARG A 172 21.03 -6.26 13.56
CA ARG A 172 21.26 -7.44 14.41
C ARG A 172 19.91 -7.92 14.98
N VAL A 173 19.62 -9.20 14.79
CA VAL A 173 18.41 -9.85 15.29
C VAL A 173 18.81 -11.07 16.11
N ASP A 174 18.32 -11.18 17.33
CA ASP A 174 18.36 -12.38 18.15
C ASP A 174 16.95 -12.95 18.25
N GLU A 175 16.65 -13.95 17.43
CA GLU A 175 15.30 -14.52 17.34
C GLU A 175 14.85 -15.19 18.66
N ASN A 176 15.80 -15.62 19.52
CA ASN A 176 15.48 -16.24 20.81
C ASN A 176 14.99 -15.21 21.84
N GLU A 177 15.36 -13.94 21.67
CA GLU A 177 14.93 -12.84 22.53
C GLU A 177 13.65 -12.14 22.06
N ILE A 178 13.08 -12.55 20.90
CA ILE A 178 11.86 -11.95 20.40
C ILE A 178 10.64 -12.55 21.12
N PRO A 179 9.91 -11.77 21.92
CA PRO A 179 8.73 -12.28 22.61
C PRO A 179 7.56 -12.46 21.64
N GLN A 180 6.76 -13.49 21.83
CA GLN A 180 5.44 -13.58 21.26
C GLN A 180 4.47 -12.74 22.12
N VAL A 181 3.89 -11.69 21.54
CA VAL A 181 3.09 -10.70 22.26
C VAL A 181 1.60 -10.79 21.89
N PRO A 182 0.67 -10.47 22.80
CA PRO A 182 -0.75 -10.35 22.45
C PRO A 182 -1.02 -9.09 21.62
N LEU A 183 -2.06 -9.09 20.81
CA LEU A 183 -2.50 -7.90 20.05
C LEU A 183 -2.77 -6.70 20.96
N ARG A 184 -3.21 -6.96 22.20
CA ARG A 184 -3.42 -5.95 23.25
C ARG A 184 -2.16 -5.13 23.57
N ALA A 185 -0.96 -5.68 23.33
CA ALA A 185 0.31 -4.98 23.54
C ALA A 185 0.60 -3.92 22.48
N SER A 186 -0.14 -3.91 21.35
CA SER A 186 0.01 -2.90 20.33
C SER A 186 -0.34 -1.51 20.88
N PHE A 187 0.41 -0.50 20.45
CA PHE A 187 0.27 0.86 21.01
C PHE A 187 -1.11 1.48 20.79
N PHE A 188 -1.83 1.15 19.70
CA PHE A 188 -3.21 1.61 19.50
C PHE A 188 -4.21 0.86 20.39
N ALA A 189 -4.07 -0.45 20.58
CA ALA A 189 -4.91 -1.20 21.51
C ALA A 189 -4.71 -0.72 22.96
N ARG A 190 -3.48 -0.38 23.33
CA ARG A 190 -3.16 0.25 24.62
C ARG A 190 -3.82 1.62 24.77
N GLY A 191 -3.84 2.42 23.70
CA GLY A 191 -4.56 3.70 23.66
C GLY A 191 -6.06 3.55 23.87
N ALA A 192 -6.69 2.59 23.19
CA ALA A 192 -8.10 2.25 23.36
C ALA A 192 -8.45 1.80 24.78
N ALA A 193 -7.57 1.04 25.41
CA ALA A 193 -7.75 0.55 26.77
C ALA A 193 -7.45 1.57 27.88
N GLY A 194 -6.97 2.76 27.55
CA GLY A 194 -6.70 3.83 28.51
C GLY A 194 -5.27 3.90 29.06
N ASP A 195 -4.36 2.99 28.66
CA ASP A 195 -2.97 2.97 29.14
C ASP A 195 -2.21 4.27 28.80
N LEU A 196 -2.67 5.01 27.79
CA LEU A 196 -2.05 6.26 27.34
C LEU A 196 -2.75 7.51 27.90
N GLY A 197 -3.66 7.33 28.84
CA GLY A 197 -4.39 8.38 29.53
C GLY A 197 -5.78 8.65 28.96
N ALA A 198 -6.67 9.23 29.78
CA ALA A 198 -8.09 9.42 29.49
C ALA A 198 -8.35 10.19 28.19
N LYS A 199 -7.56 11.24 27.91
CA LYS A 199 -7.71 12.01 26.65
C LYS A 199 -7.44 11.16 25.40
N ALA A 200 -6.39 10.32 25.43
CA ALA A 200 -6.06 9.43 24.33
C ALA A 200 -7.15 8.37 24.14
N GLN A 201 -7.66 7.80 25.22
CA GLN A 201 -8.76 6.85 25.20
C GLN A 201 -10.03 7.44 24.61
N ALA A 202 -10.44 8.62 25.05
CA ALA A 202 -11.63 9.31 24.56
C ALA A 202 -11.55 9.69 23.05
N GLN A 203 -10.35 9.96 22.55
CA GLN A 203 -10.14 10.33 21.16
C GLN A 203 -9.90 9.11 20.24
N TYR A 204 -9.63 7.93 20.78
CA TYR A 204 -9.34 6.74 19.98
C TYR A 204 -10.45 6.39 18.97
N PRO A 205 -11.75 6.42 19.29
CA PRO A 205 -12.81 6.13 18.33
C PRO A 205 -12.82 7.09 17.12
N ASN A 206 -12.32 8.33 17.34
CA ASN A 206 -12.25 9.35 16.30
C ASN A 206 -10.94 9.32 15.51
N PHE A 207 -9.96 8.49 15.93
CA PHE A 207 -8.71 8.37 15.22
C PHE A 207 -8.96 7.85 13.80
N VAL A 208 -8.35 8.47 12.79
CA VAL A 208 -8.56 8.27 11.34
C VAL A 208 -10.01 8.45 10.84
N MET A 209 -10.98 8.64 11.72
CA MET A 209 -12.41 8.83 11.39
C MET A 209 -12.90 10.26 11.65
N LYS A 210 -12.00 11.19 11.94
CA LYS A 210 -12.34 12.61 12.13
C LYS A 210 -12.96 13.24 10.88
N GLU A 211 -12.54 12.77 9.71
CA GLU A 211 -12.99 13.27 8.42
C GLU A 211 -13.90 12.26 7.72
N PRO A 212 -14.91 12.70 6.99
CA PRO A 212 -15.88 11.82 6.31
C PRO A 212 -15.23 10.75 5.41
N LEU A 213 -14.15 11.11 4.71
CA LEU A 213 -13.42 10.17 3.84
C LEU A 213 -12.74 9.05 4.64
N GLY A 214 -12.14 9.37 5.79
CA GLY A 214 -11.56 8.37 6.68
C GLY A 214 -12.60 7.38 7.19
N PHE A 215 -13.77 7.89 7.60
CA PHE A 215 -14.90 7.06 8.04
C PHE A 215 -15.43 6.18 6.91
N ALA A 216 -15.67 6.73 5.71
CA ALA A 216 -16.16 5.99 4.55
C ALA A 216 -15.23 4.83 4.18
N THR A 217 -13.92 5.09 4.19
CA THR A 217 -12.89 4.08 3.90
C THR A 217 -12.86 3.00 4.98
N ARG A 218 -12.91 3.39 6.25
CA ARG A 218 -12.93 2.45 7.38
C ARG A 218 -14.15 1.56 7.37
N ASN A 219 -15.31 2.11 7.04
CA ASN A 219 -16.57 1.36 6.92
C ASN A 219 -16.47 0.31 5.79
N ALA A 220 -16.00 0.72 4.60
CA ALA A 220 -15.79 -0.22 3.49
C ALA A 220 -14.79 -1.33 3.87
N GLN A 221 -13.71 -1.00 4.57
CA GLN A 221 -12.75 -1.99 5.06
C GLN A 221 -13.37 -2.98 6.04
N GLY A 222 -14.28 -2.51 6.93
CA GLY A 222 -15.01 -3.36 7.86
C GLY A 222 -15.84 -4.45 7.17
N GLN A 223 -16.43 -4.15 6.00
CA GLN A 223 -17.19 -5.12 5.21
C GLN A 223 -16.33 -6.23 4.59
N MET A 224 -15.03 -6.04 4.53
CA MET A 224 -14.10 -7.03 3.97
C MET A 224 -13.52 -7.99 5.02
N ILE A 225 -13.72 -7.74 6.31
CA ILE A 225 -13.18 -8.59 7.39
C ILE A 225 -13.61 -10.07 7.22
N PRO A 226 -14.88 -10.41 6.94
CA PRO A 226 -15.29 -11.80 6.77
C PRO A 226 -14.60 -12.52 5.60
N LEU A 227 -14.04 -11.79 4.65
CA LEU A 227 -13.37 -12.36 3.49
C LEU A 227 -11.89 -12.73 3.77
N GLN A 228 -11.34 -12.31 4.91
CA GLN A 228 -9.94 -12.58 5.25
C GLN A 228 -9.66 -14.06 5.48
N ASP A 229 -10.65 -14.81 5.96
CA ASP A 229 -10.58 -16.27 6.17
C ASP A 229 -11.71 -16.96 5.43
N GLY A 230 -11.75 -18.29 5.41
CA GLY A 230 -12.84 -19.04 4.78
C GLY A 230 -12.51 -20.51 4.53
N PRO A 231 -13.43 -21.24 3.93
CA PRO A 231 -13.27 -22.67 3.66
C PRO A 231 -12.13 -22.92 2.65
N VAL A 232 -11.48 -24.05 2.81
CA VAL A 232 -10.41 -24.56 1.94
C VAL A 232 -10.98 -25.69 1.09
N ALA A 233 -10.67 -25.72 -0.20
CA ALA A 233 -11.06 -26.82 -1.07
C ALA A 233 -10.45 -28.15 -0.58
N SER A 234 -11.21 -29.24 -0.71
CA SER A 234 -10.82 -30.57 -0.18
C SER A 234 -9.64 -31.20 -0.89
N GLN A 235 -9.35 -30.78 -2.12
CA GLN A 235 -8.25 -31.29 -2.93
C GLN A 235 -7.30 -30.15 -3.28
N ALA A 236 -6.02 -30.31 -2.92
CA ALA A 236 -5.00 -29.38 -3.31
C ALA A 236 -4.62 -29.52 -4.79
N ALA A 237 -4.43 -28.39 -5.46
CA ALA A 237 -3.89 -28.36 -6.80
C ALA A 237 -2.43 -28.85 -6.81
N ASP A 238 -2.03 -29.48 -7.90
CA ASP A 238 -0.63 -29.84 -8.11
C ASP A 238 0.18 -28.57 -8.42
N MET A 239 1.19 -28.31 -7.60
CA MET A 239 2.06 -27.14 -7.72
C MET A 239 3.49 -27.59 -8.02
N PRO A 240 4.12 -27.10 -9.11
CA PRO A 240 5.32 -27.72 -9.68
C PRO A 240 6.54 -27.67 -8.78
N ASN A 241 6.86 -26.49 -8.24
CA ASN A 241 7.99 -26.29 -7.32
C ASN A 241 7.91 -24.92 -6.63
N THR A 242 8.72 -24.75 -5.61
CA THR A 242 8.69 -23.56 -4.74
C THR A 242 9.01 -22.26 -5.48
N ALA A 243 9.96 -22.30 -6.44
CA ALA A 243 10.39 -21.12 -7.19
C ALA A 243 9.31 -20.66 -8.18
N GLU A 244 8.72 -21.60 -8.95
CA GLU A 244 7.63 -21.26 -9.89
C GLU A 244 6.38 -20.81 -9.14
N ASN A 245 6.05 -21.44 -8.01
CA ASN A 245 4.97 -21.02 -7.13
C ASN A 245 5.17 -19.56 -6.66
N ALA A 246 6.39 -19.23 -6.22
CA ALA A 246 6.73 -17.89 -5.77
C ALA A 246 6.63 -16.84 -6.90
N LYS A 247 7.09 -17.18 -8.12
CA LYS A 247 6.93 -16.31 -9.29
C LYS A 247 5.47 -16.09 -9.65
N ALA A 248 4.65 -17.13 -9.63
CA ALA A 248 3.24 -17.04 -9.95
C ALA A 248 2.49 -16.15 -8.94
N ILE A 249 2.73 -16.34 -7.64
CA ILE A 249 2.16 -15.49 -6.59
C ILE A 249 2.57 -14.02 -6.75
N LYS A 250 3.84 -13.76 -7.08
CA LYS A 250 4.32 -12.38 -7.33
C LYS A 250 3.65 -11.78 -8.56
N SER A 251 3.55 -12.52 -9.65
CA SER A 251 2.86 -12.06 -10.86
C SER A 251 1.38 -11.75 -10.60
N LEU A 252 0.67 -12.63 -9.90
CA LEU A 252 -0.72 -12.39 -9.49
C LEU A 252 -0.83 -11.12 -8.61
N GLY A 253 0.05 -10.95 -7.64
CA GLY A 253 0.06 -9.78 -6.77
C GLY A 253 0.29 -8.48 -7.55
N TYR A 254 1.22 -8.45 -8.50
CA TYR A 254 1.47 -7.28 -9.34
C TYR A 254 0.33 -7.02 -10.33
N PHE A 255 -0.28 -8.06 -10.89
CA PHE A 255 -1.49 -7.92 -11.71
C PHE A 255 -2.63 -7.28 -10.91
N LEU A 256 -2.87 -7.70 -9.66
CA LEU A 256 -3.83 -7.09 -8.75
C LEU A 256 -3.41 -5.69 -8.28
N GLY A 257 -2.18 -5.27 -8.60
CA GLY A 257 -1.67 -3.92 -8.43
C GLY A 257 -1.05 -3.65 -7.07
N THR A 258 -0.41 -4.62 -6.43
CA THR A 258 0.53 -4.33 -5.35
C THR A 258 1.77 -3.61 -5.91
N ASP A 259 2.39 -2.76 -5.11
CA ASP A 259 3.59 -2.04 -5.54
C ASP A 259 4.86 -2.89 -5.34
N LEU A 260 4.91 -3.64 -4.26
CA LEU A 260 6.01 -4.53 -3.91
C LEU A 260 5.47 -5.78 -3.23
N ILE A 261 6.08 -6.92 -3.50
CA ILE A 261 5.72 -8.20 -2.91
C ILE A 261 6.98 -8.99 -2.58
N GLY A 262 6.99 -9.61 -1.40
CA GLY A 262 8.05 -10.50 -0.94
C GLY A 262 7.48 -11.68 -0.16
N ILE A 263 8.25 -12.74 -0.07
CA ILE A 263 7.85 -14.00 0.54
C ILE A 263 8.87 -14.37 1.63
N CYS A 264 8.40 -14.85 2.77
CA CYS A 264 9.27 -15.41 3.80
C CYS A 264 8.64 -16.61 4.49
N GLU A 265 9.46 -17.41 5.15
CA GLU A 265 8.97 -18.36 6.14
C GLU A 265 8.33 -17.63 7.30
N MET A 266 7.28 -18.21 7.86
CA MET A 266 6.51 -17.62 8.94
C MET A 266 7.11 -17.95 10.31
N PRO A 267 7.83 -17.03 10.97
CA PRO A 267 8.38 -17.31 12.29
C PRO A 267 7.29 -17.26 13.37
N LYS A 268 7.42 -18.14 14.37
CA LYS A 268 6.42 -18.24 15.45
C LYS A 268 6.18 -16.89 16.17
N TYR A 269 7.22 -16.13 16.43
CA TYR A 269 7.12 -14.83 17.12
C TYR A 269 6.38 -13.76 16.34
N ALA A 270 6.17 -13.94 15.02
CA ALA A 270 5.40 -13.00 14.22
C ALA A 270 3.88 -13.22 14.34
N TRP A 271 3.42 -14.31 14.92
CA TRP A 271 2.02 -14.45 15.32
C TRP A 271 1.79 -13.75 16.64
N TYR A 272 0.68 -12.99 16.76
CA TYR A 272 0.23 -12.57 18.08
C TYR A 272 -0.12 -13.80 18.92
N SER A 273 0.13 -13.73 20.24
CA SER A 273 -0.25 -14.82 21.14
C SER A 273 -1.76 -14.87 21.38
N HIS A 274 -2.41 -13.69 21.43
CA HIS A 274 -3.84 -13.56 21.65
C HIS A 274 -4.41 -12.44 20.77
N ASP A 275 -5.67 -12.58 20.38
CA ASP A 275 -6.43 -11.59 19.65
C ASP A 275 -6.91 -10.41 20.54
N SER A 276 -7.78 -9.55 20.00
CA SER A 276 -8.33 -8.40 20.73
C SER A 276 -9.30 -8.79 21.84
N GLU A 277 -9.86 -9.99 21.79
CA GLU A 277 -10.82 -10.53 22.76
C GLU A 277 -10.13 -11.36 23.83
N GLY A 278 -8.83 -11.65 23.66
CA GLY A 278 -8.03 -12.46 24.59
C GLY A 278 -8.02 -13.95 24.23
N ASN A 279 -8.54 -14.35 23.07
CA ASN A 279 -8.46 -15.72 22.62
C ASN A 279 -7.06 -16.04 22.10
N GLU A 280 -6.56 -17.24 22.36
CA GLU A 280 -5.26 -17.69 21.88
C GLU A 280 -5.24 -17.81 20.35
N ILE A 281 -4.21 -17.25 19.71
CA ILE A 281 -3.97 -17.39 18.27
C ILE A 281 -3.00 -18.53 18.04
N THR A 282 -3.48 -19.57 17.37
CA THR A 282 -2.64 -20.69 16.95
C THR A 282 -1.89 -20.36 15.65
N ALA A 283 -0.57 -20.50 15.66
CA ALA A 283 0.24 -20.42 14.44
C ALA A 283 -0.13 -21.57 13.50
N ARG A 284 -0.66 -21.25 12.32
CA ARG A 284 -1.27 -22.25 11.43
C ARG A 284 -0.53 -22.44 10.12
N HIS A 285 0.12 -21.40 9.61
CA HIS A 285 0.67 -21.38 8.26
C HIS A 285 2.19 -21.25 8.27
N LYS A 286 2.84 -21.80 7.23
CA LYS A 286 4.30 -21.89 7.14
C LYS A 286 4.96 -20.73 6.41
N TYR A 287 4.24 -20.05 5.54
CA TYR A 287 4.78 -18.97 4.70
C TYR A 287 3.94 -17.71 4.84
N ALA A 288 4.60 -16.57 4.64
CA ALA A 288 3.97 -15.26 4.55
C ALA A 288 4.30 -14.61 3.20
N ILE A 289 3.27 -14.16 2.52
CA ILE A 289 3.32 -13.31 1.33
C ILE A 289 3.06 -11.88 1.80
N VAL A 290 4.06 -11.02 1.70
CA VAL A 290 4.02 -9.66 2.22
C VAL A 290 3.83 -8.69 1.08
N LEU A 291 2.78 -7.88 1.16
CA LEU A 291 2.40 -6.88 0.17
C LEU A 291 2.72 -5.49 0.71
N LEU A 292 3.35 -4.63 -0.10
CA LEU A 292 3.49 -3.22 0.20
C LEU A 292 2.72 -2.39 -0.82
N ILE A 293 1.97 -1.42 -0.32
CA ILE A 293 1.16 -0.48 -1.10
C ILE A 293 1.71 0.93 -0.89
N ASP A 294 2.20 1.54 -1.95
CA ASP A 294 2.68 2.92 -1.93
C ASP A 294 1.51 3.89 -1.66
N GLN A 295 1.71 4.77 -0.70
CA GLN A 295 0.73 5.81 -0.36
C GLN A 295 0.71 6.98 -1.36
N GLY A 296 1.70 7.03 -2.26
CA GLY A 296 1.89 8.11 -3.22
C GLY A 296 2.71 9.28 -2.65
N HIS A 297 3.61 9.80 -3.48
CA HIS A 297 4.51 10.89 -3.09
C HIS A 297 3.75 12.19 -2.84
N GLU A 298 2.89 12.61 -3.76
CA GLU A 298 2.12 13.87 -3.67
C GLU A 298 1.28 13.94 -2.40
N THR A 299 0.56 12.86 -2.08
CA THR A 299 -0.23 12.79 -0.86
C THR A 299 0.63 12.79 0.40
N MET A 300 1.85 12.24 0.33
CA MET A 300 2.80 12.29 1.44
C MET A 300 3.39 13.69 1.60
N GLU A 301 3.72 14.38 0.51
CA GLU A 301 4.20 15.77 0.54
C GLU A 301 3.12 16.74 1.08
N GLY A 302 1.85 16.50 0.78
CA GLY A 302 0.73 17.24 1.37
C GLY A 302 0.51 16.96 2.85
N ALA A 303 1.04 15.87 3.40
CA ALA A 303 0.81 15.47 4.79
C ALA A 303 1.73 16.24 5.75
N SER A 304 1.20 17.24 6.43
CA SER A 304 1.93 17.98 7.48
C SER A 304 1.90 17.30 8.86
N GLY A 305 1.02 16.33 9.04
CA GLY A 305 0.71 15.71 10.32
C GLY A 305 -0.42 16.36 11.09
N ASP A 306 -0.92 17.49 10.61
CA ASP A 306 -1.97 18.32 11.21
C ASP A 306 -3.18 18.50 10.28
N ASP A 307 -3.34 17.65 9.27
CA ASP A 307 -4.35 17.73 8.23
C ASP A 307 -5.10 16.40 8.04
N TRP A 308 -6.18 16.47 7.25
CA TRP A 308 -7.02 15.32 6.94
C TRP A 308 -6.34 14.28 6.03
N ILE A 309 -5.38 14.71 5.20
CA ILE A 309 -4.79 13.86 4.17
C ILE A 309 -3.92 12.75 4.76
N SER A 310 -3.27 13.03 5.92
CA SER A 310 -2.42 12.07 6.61
C SER A 310 -3.17 10.79 7.02
N GLY A 311 -4.41 10.93 7.50
CA GLY A 311 -5.29 9.80 7.82
C GLY A 311 -5.81 9.12 6.58
N SER A 312 -6.35 9.89 5.65
CA SER A 312 -7.01 9.39 4.44
C SER A 312 -6.07 8.61 3.52
N GLN A 313 -4.83 9.09 3.31
CA GLN A 313 -3.84 8.34 2.52
C GLN A 313 -3.43 7.02 3.18
N SER A 314 -3.32 6.99 4.52
CA SER A 314 -3.02 5.77 5.26
C SER A 314 -4.13 4.74 5.08
N MET A 315 -5.40 5.18 5.21
CA MET A 315 -6.55 4.30 5.03
C MET A 315 -6.69 3.80 3.60
N ARG A 316 -6.38 4.64 2.60
CA ARG A 316 -6.34 4.24 1.19
C ARG A 316 -5.32 3.10 0.96
N GLY A 317 -4.14 3.19 1.54
CA GLY A 317 -3.13 2.13 1.43
C GLY A 317 -3.57 0.82 2.11
N TYR A 318 -4.18 0.92 3.29
CA TYR A 318 -4.66 -0.25 4.02
C TYR A 318 -5.81 -0.98 3.34
N ILE A 319 -6.83 -0.26 2.86
CA ILE A 319 -7.98 -0.92 2.20
C ILE A 319 -7.55 -1.60 0.91
N ARG A 320 -6.65 -0.97 0.13
CA ARG A 320 -6.10 -1.58 -1.07
C ARG A 320 -5.28 -2.84 -0.77
N GLY A 321 -4.42 -2.78 0.24
CA GLY A 321 -3.66 -3.96 0.67
C GLY A 321 -4.57 -5.09 1.14
N MET A 322 -5.64 -4.76 1.86
CA MET A 322 -6.64 -5.73 2.30
C MET A 322 -7.39 -6.38 1.13
N GLU A 323 -7.82 -5.58 0.14
CA GLU A 323 -8.46 -6.07 -1.09
C GLU A 323 -7.57 -7.12 -1.79
N ILE A 324 -6.33 -6.77 -2.09
CA ILE A 324 -5.41 -7.67 -2.78
C ILE A 324 -5.12 -8.92 -1.94
N ALA A 325 -4.87 -8.76 -0.65
CA ALA A 325 -4.60 -9.88 0.25
C ALA A 325 -5.78 -10.84 0.37
N THR A 326 -7.01 -10.34 0.42
CA THR A 326 -8.21 -11.19 0.49
C THR A 326 -8.43 -11.96 -0.81
N VAL A 327 -8.18 -11.35 -1.97
CA VAL A 327 -8.26 -12.04 -3.27
C VAL A 327 -7.24 -13.15 -3.35
N ILE A 328 -5.96 -12.88 -3.00
CA ILE A 328 -4.90 -13.91 -3.01
C ILE A 328 -5.23 -15.03 -2.03
N ALA A 329 -5.63 -14.72 -0.80
CA ALA A 329 -5.97 -15.74 0.21
C ALA A 329 -7.15 -16.60 -0.24
N SER A 330 -8.21 -15.99 -0.80
CA SER A 330 -9.37 -16.72 -1.33
C SER A 330 -8.98 -17.63 -2.50
N HIS A 331 -8.15 -17.15 -3.42
CA HIS A 331 -7.63 -17.94 -4.54
C HIS A 331 -6.84 -19.16 -4.04
N LEU A 332 -5.92 -18.97 -3.09
CA LEU A 332 -5.15 -20.07 -2.52
C LEU A 332 -6.04 -21.12 -1.83
N ARG A 333 -7.07 -20.67 -1.10
CA ARG A 333 -8.05 -21.59 -0.48
C ARG A 333 -8.84 -22.36 -1.53
N SER A 334 -9.23 -21.73 -2.64
CA SER A 334 -9.90 -22.41 -3.74
C SER A 334 -9.01 -23.46 -4.43
N MET A 335 -7.70 -23.29 -4.36
CA MET A 335 -6.70 -24.26 -4.82
C MET A 335 -6.35 -25.34 -3.78
N GLY A 336 -7.00 -25.36 -2.61
CA GLY A 336 -6.78 -26.34 -1.56
C GLY A 336 -5.64 -26.03 -0.59
N PHE A 337 -5.12 -24.82 -0.58
CA PHE A 337 -4.08 -24.39 0.38
C PHE A 337 -4.68 -23.49 1.45
N ALA A 338 -4.57 -23.91 2.73
CA ALA A 338 -4.98 -23.08 3.84
C ALA A 338 -4.29 -21.71 3.79
N SER A 339 -5.07 -20.63 3.89
CA SER A 339 -4.57 -19.27 3.72
C SER A 339 -5.48 -18.26 4.39
N ARG A 340 -4.89 -17.24 5.00
CA ARG A 340 -5.58 -16.11 5.63
C ARG A 340 -4.95 -14.79 5.24
N ALA A 341 -5.77 -13.79 4.96
CA ALA A 341 -5.34 -12.40 4.80
C ALA A 341 -5.26 -11.69 6.17
N HIS A 342 -4.26 -10.82 6.33
CA HIS A 342 -4.05 -9.99 7.51
C HIS A 342 -3.83 -8.54 7.07
N SER A 343 -4.66 -7.66 7.56
CA SER A 343 -4.55 -6.21 7.35
C SER A 343 -4.30 -5.49 8.69
N ASN A 344 -4.46 -4.17 8.71
CA ASN A 344 -4.48 -3.39 9.95
C ASN A 344 -5.77 -3.61 10.76
N THR A 345 -6.73 -4.34 10.20
CA THR A 345 -8.01 -4.67 10.82
C THR A 345 -8.13 -6.19 10.86
N ASP A 346 -8.33 -6.73 12.04
CA ASP A 346 -8.41 -8.18 12.28
C ASP A 346 -7.17 -8.97 11.79
N GLY A 347 -5.99 -8.35 11.91
CA GLY A 347 -4.72 -9.01 11.63
C GLY A 347 -4.22 -9.81 12.83
N GLN A 348 -3.71 -11.01 12.58
CA GLN A 348 -3.17 -11.92 13.61
C GLN A 348 -1.64 -11.95 13.64
N VAL A 349 -0.97 -11.12 12.85
CA VAL A 349 0.49 -11.17 12.67
C VAL A 349 1.16 -9.81 12.81
N LEU A 350 2.38 -9.81 13.31
CA LEU A 350 3.28 -8.66 13.35
C LEU A 350 3.88 -8.46 11.95
N GLN A 351 3.56 -7.35 11.29
CA GLN A 351 3.93 -7.13 9.90
C GLN A 351 5.39 -6.67 9.73
N VAL A 352 5.94 -5.89 10.66
CA VAL A 352 7.30 -5.34 10.57
C VAL A 352 8.38 -6.44 10.47
N PRO A 353 8.38 -7.47 11.33
CA PRO A 353 9.29 -8.60 11.18
C PRO A 353 9.18 -9.31 9.82
N LEU A 354 7.95 -9.48 9.33
CA LEU A 354 7.69 -10.16 8.05
C LEU A 354 8.20 -9.34 6.86
N ILE A 355 8.05 -8.01 6.87
CA ILE A 355 8.60 -7.13 5.83
C ILE A 355 10.12 -7.25 5.75
N LEU A 356 10.81 -7.33 6.89
CA LEU A 356 12.25 -7.52 6.96
C LEU A 356 12.66 -8.90 6.44
N LYS A 357 11.99 -9.97 6.89
CA LYS A 357 12.28 -11.34 6.44
C LYS A 357 11.98 -11.57 4.96
N ALA A 358 10.97 -10.90 4.42
CA ALA A 358 10.61 -10.94 3.01
C ALA A 358 11.51 -10.10 2.10
N GLY A 359 12.60 -9.52 2.62
CA GLY A 359 13.58 -8.77 1.83
C GLY A 359 13.05 -7.49 1.21
N LEU A 360 12.03 -6.87 1.81
CA LEU A 360 11.37 -5.68 1.27
C LEU A 360 11.96 -4.37 1.79
N GLY A 361 12.88 -4.42 2.75
CA GLY A 361 13.52 -3.23 3.29
C GLY A 361 14.47 -3.50 4.45
N GLU A 362 14.95 -2.41 5.06
CA GLU A 362 15.76 -2.41 6.26
C GLU A 362 15.09 -1.59 7.38
N LEU A 363 15.36 -1.94 8.63
CA LEU A 363 14.84 -1.21 9.80
C LEU A 363 15.52 0.16 9.92
N SER A 364 14.74 1.22 10.12
CA SER A 364 15.21 2.60 10.05
C SER A 364 15.35 3.27 11.42
N ARG A 365 15.92 4.50 11.44
CA ARG A 365 15.92 5.34 12.64
C ARG A 365 14.53 5.79 13.10
N ILE A 366 13.53 5.75 12.24
CA ILE A 366 12.14 6.02 12.67
C ILE A 366 11.71 5.03 13.77
N GLY A 367 12.43 3.93 13.88
CA GLY A 367 12.25 2.91 14.90
C GLY A 367 11.55 1.69 14.35
N GLU A 368 10.33 1.42 14.77
CA GLU A 368 9.55 0.25 14.32
C GLU A 368 8.98 0.43 12.90
N VAL A 369 9.78 1.00 11.99
CA VAL A 369 9.42 1.29 10.59
C VAL A 369 10.53 0.81 9.67
N VAL A 370 10.17 -0.06 8.75
CA VAL A 370 11.02 -0.51 7.66
C VAL A 370 10.99 0.53 6.54
N LEU A 371 12.14 0.77 5.92
CA LEU A 371 12.26 1.55 4.70
C LEU A 371 12.58 0.63 3.53
N ASN A 372 11.87 0.85 2.43
CA ASN A 372 12.19 0.28 1.13
C ASN A 372 13.09 1.26 0.34
N PRO A 373 14.04 0.80 -0.46
CA PRO A 373 14.94 1.70 -1.20
C PRO A 373 14.23 2.62 -2.21
N PHE A 374 13.06 2.25 -2.72
CA PHE A 374 12.36 2.99 -3.78
C PHE A 374 11.17 3.82 -3.29
N VAL A 375 10.42 3.30 -2.33
CA VAL A 375 9.23 4.00 -1.79
C VAL A 375 9.50 4.59 -0.41
N GLY A 376 10.71 4.40 0.11
CA GLY A 376 11.06 4.88 1.44
C GLY A 376 10.11 4.30 2.51
N PRO A 377 9.66 5.13 3.47
CA PRO A 377 8.72 4.72 4.51
C PRO A 377 7.25 4.90 4.12
N ARG A 378 6.92 5.42 2.92
CA ARG A 378 5.56 5.83 2.54
C ARG A 378 4.70 4.68 2.01
N PHE A 379 4.70 3.55 2.67
CA PHE A 379 3.85 2.42 2.29
C PHE A 379 2.97 1.93 3.45
N LYS A 380 1.96 1.18 3.09
CA LYS A 380 1.20 0.31 4.00
C LYS A 380 1.37 -1.12 3.58
N SER A 381 1.25 -2.04 4.53
CA SER A 381 1.42 -3.46 4.29
C SER A 381 0.15 -4.24 4.57
N ALA A 382 0.00 -5.34 3.87
CA ALA A 382 -0.89 -6.44 4.16
C ALA A 382 -0.13 -7.75 3.98
N VAL A 383 -0.60 -8.81 4.63
CA VAL A 383 0.07 -10.12 4.61
C VAL A 383 -0.95 -11.19 4.28
N VAL A 384 -0.55 -12.15 3.49
CA VAL A 384 -1.26 -13.43 3.35
C VAL A 384 -0.38 -14.51 3.96
N THR A 385 -0.89 -15.23 4.95
CA THR A 385 -0.23 -16.44 5.45
C THR A 385 -0.81 -17.67 4.76
N THR A 386 0.02 -18.66 4.45
CA THR A 386 -0.40 -19.84 3.68
C THR A 386 0.46 -21.07 3.97
N ASP A 387 -0.12 -22.25 3.66
CA ASP A 387 0.59 -23.53 3.66
C ASP A 387 1.14 -23.91 2.28
N LEU A 388 0.83 -23.13 1.21
CA LEU A 388 1.48 -23.31 -0.09
C LEU A 388 2.99 -23.15 0.09
N ILE A 389 3.76 -24.14 -0.37
CA ILE A 389 5.22 -24.11 -0.29
C ILE A 389 5.77 -23.12 -1.31
N LEU A 390 6.51 -22.14 -0.83
CA LEU A 390 7.03 -21.01 -1.60
C LEU A 390 8.55 -20.85 -1.37
N GLU A 391 9.28 -20.38 -2.39
CA GLU A 391 10.67 -19.98 -2.23
C GLU A 391 10.74 -18.63 -1.50
N PRO A 392 11.41 -18.55 -0.32
CA PRO A 392 11.55 -17.29 0.42
C PRO A 392 12.51 -16.32 -0.27
N ASP A 393 12.22 -15.03 -0.17
CA ASP A 393 13.13 -13.97 -0.56
C ASP A 393 14.25 -13.78 0.47
N ARG A 394 15.41 -13.30 0.00
CA ARG A 394 16.56 -13.00 0.86
C ARG A 394 16.48 -11.55 1.35
N HIS A 395 17.07 -11.29 2.51
CA HIS A 395 17.25 -9.93 3.02
C HIS A 395 18.00 -9.04 2.02
N ILE A 396 17.81 -7.74 2.15
CA ILE A 396 18.49 -6.74 1.31
C ILE A 396 19.38 -5.82 2.14
N ASP A 397 20.38 -5.28 1.47
CA ASP A 397 21.24 -4.24 2.02
C ASP A 397 21.41 -3.13 0.97
N PHE A 398 20.87 -1.96 1.28
CA PHE A 398 21.06 -0.74 0.49
C PHE A 398 21.76 0.39 1.29
N GLY A 399 22.40 0.02 2.40
CA GLY A 399 23.20 0.92 3.21
C GLY A 399 22.40 1.85 4.12
N LEU A 400 21.15 1.49 4.44
CA LEU A 400 20.27 2.32 5.26
C LEU A 400 20.80 2.55 6.67
N GLN A 401 21.45 1.54 7.25
CA GLN A 401 21.97 1.65 8.62
C GLN A 401 22.96 2.80 8.76
N ASP A 402 23.92 2.91 7.83
CA ASP A 402 24.90 3.99 7.79
C ASP A 402 24.26 5.34 7.43
N MET A 403 23.30 5.34 6.48
CA MET A 403 22.56 6.56 6.11
C MET A 403 21.77 7.11 7.30
N CYS A 404 21.01 6.26 7.99
CA CYS A 404 20.23 6.65 9.16
C CYS A 404 21.13 7.15 10.32
N ASN A 405 22.33 6.58 10.47
CA ASN A 405 23.27 7.03 11.48
C ASN A 405 23.77 8.46 11.22
N LYS A 406 23.89 8.87 9.96
CA LYS A 406 24.38 10.19 9.53
C LYS A 406 23.29 11.26 9.38
N CYS A 407 22.01 10.87 9.21
CA CYS A 407 20.97 11.77 8.69
C CYS A 407 20.19 12.51 9.79
N ASN A 408 19.61 11.83 10.77
CA ASN A 408 18.81 12.37 11.89
C ASN A 408 17.60 13.27 11.54
N LYS A 409 17.22 13.47 10.25
CA LYS A 409 16.11 14.35 9.85
C LYS A 409 14.79 13.97 10.51
N CYS A 410 14.44 12.69 10.53
CA CYS A 410 13.21 12.20 11.14
C CYS A 410 13.11 12.50 12.65
N ALA A 411 14.24 12.45 13.38
CA ALA A 411 14.28 12.81 14.80
C ALA A 411 14.11 14.32 14.99
N ARG A 412 14.77 15.15 14.16
CA ARG A 412 14.67 16.61 14.21
C ARG A 412 13.26 17.12 13.93
N GLU A 413 12.60 16.55 12.92
CA GLU A 413 11.28 17.00 12.49
C GLU A 413 10.13 16.34 13.28
N CYS A 414 10.42 15.46 14.24
CA CYS A 414 9.39 14.81 15.03
C CYS A 414 8.70 15.80 15.97
N PRO A 415 7.39 16.09 15.80
CA PRO A 415 6.70 17.15 16.55
C PRO A 415 6.53 16.83 18.04
N CYS A 416 6.67 15.56 18.42
CA CYS A 416 6.59 15.11 19.81
C CYS A 416 7.91 14.55 20.35
N ASN A 417 9.01 14.69 19.60
CA ASN A 417 10.34 14.20 20.01
C ASN A 417 10.33 12.71 20.44
N ALA A 418 9.66 11.88 19.64
CA ALA A 418 9.51 10.44 19.92
C ALA A 418 10.58 9.57 19.25
N ILE A 419 11.37 10.12 18.31
CA ILE A 419 12.39 9.38 17.58
C ILE A 419 13.75 9.61 18.23
N SER A 420 14.50 8.53 18.46
CA SER A 420 15.78 8.55 19.16
C SER A 420 16.85 9.33 18.38
N TRP A 421 17.56 10.19 19.08
CA TRP A 421 18.78 10.86 18.62
C TRP A 421 20.04 10.05 18.90
N GLY A 422 19.97 9.12 19.87
CA GLY A 422 21.08 8.32 20.35
C GLY A 422 21.39 7.11 19.48
N ASP A 423 22.17 6.22 20.08
CA ASP A 423 22.59 4.96 19.47
C ASP A 423 21.46 3.93 19.48
N LYS A 424 21.68 2.83 18.78
CA LYS A 424 20.81 1.68 18.80
C LYS A 424 20.92 0.94 20.15
N VAL A 425 19.83 0.32 20.53
CA VAL A 425 19.73 -0.57 21.70
C VAL A 425 19.08 -1.89 21.29
N MET A 426 19.41 -2.97 22.00
CA MET A 426 18.67 -4.22 21.86
C MET A 426 17.31 -4.06 22.53
N PHE A 427 16.26 -4.32 21.77
CA PHE A 427 14.88 -4.29 22.27
C PHE A 427 14.06 -5.37 21.59
N ASN A 428 13.47 -6.25 22.38
CA ASN A 428 12.69 -7.39 21.89
C ASN A 428 13.42 -8.16 20.76
N GLY A 429 14.71 -8.44 20.95
CA GLY A 429 15.53 -9.18 20.01
C GLY A 429 16.03 -8.40 18.78
N TYR A 430 15.74 -7.12 18.66
CA TYR A 430 16.20 -6.28 17.55
C TYR A 430 17.13 -5.17 18.04
N GLU A 431 18.29 -5.00 17.39
CA GLU A 431 19.14 -3.83 17.58
C GLU A 431 18.58 -2.66 16.77
N MET A 432 17.98 -1.68 17.44
CA MET A 432 17.22 -0.62 16.78
C MET A 432 17.38 0.74 17.47
N TRP A 433 17.13 1.81 16.73
CA TRP A 433 16.86 3.11 17.34
C TRP A 433 15.47 3.07 17.95
N LYS A 434 15.41 2.82 19.27
CA LYS A 434 14.12 2.60 19.95
C LYS A 434 13.35 3.92 20.05
N PRO A 435 12.17 4.03 19.41
CA PRO A 435 11.32 5.20 19.53
C PRO A 435 10.50 5.16 20.82
N ASP A 436 10.09 6.33 21.29
CA ASP A 436 9.04 6.45 22.31
C ASP A 436 7.66 6.31 21.64
N VAL A 437 7.22 5.07 21.46
CA VAL A 437 5.96 4.76 20.78
C VAL A 437 4.74 5.27 21.55
N GLU A 438 4.81 5.39 22.88
CA GLU A 438 3.71 5.91 23.70
C GLU A 438 3.52 7.41 23.45
N ARG A 439 4.62 8.17 23.46
CA ARG A 439 4.60 9.61 23.16
C ARG A 439 4.08 9.86 21.76
N CYS A 440 4.56 9.11 20.76
CA CYS A 440 4.09 9.19 19.38
C CYS A 440 2.59 8.89 19.28
N THR A 441 2.12 7.81 19.89
CA THR A 441 0.72 7.41 19.83
C THR A 441 -0.18 8.41 20.57
N ARG A 442 0.23 8.88 21.73
CA ARG A 442 -0.50 9.91 22.48
C ARG A 442 -0.65 11.19 21.68
N TYR A 443 0.43 11.65 21.03
CA TYR A 443 0.37 12.82 20.13
C TYR A 443 -0.62 12.58 18.99
N ARG A 444 -0.53 11.46 18.29
CA ARG A 444 -1.40 11.11 17.16
C ARG A 444 -2.88 11.01 17.55
N LEU A 445 -3.18 10.48 18.72
CA LEU A 445 -4.56 10.35 19.21
C LEU A 445 -5.12 11.72 19.68
N THR A 446 -4.32 12.55 20.34
CA THR A 446 -4.80 13.76 21.00
C THR A 446 -4.65 15.03 20.17
N ASN A 447 -4.00 14.97 19.00
CA ASN A 447 -3.90 16.10 18.09
C ASN A 447 -5.29 16.40 17.47
N SER A 448 -5.81 17.59 17.74
CA SER A 448 -7.15 17.99 17.29
C SER A 448 -7.24 18.28 15.79
N ARG A 449 -6.13 18.64 15.15
CA ARG A 449 -6.09 18.98 13.72
C ARG A 449 -5.86 17.78 12.82
N GLY A 450 -5.04 16.81 13.26
CA GLY A 450 -4.65 15.68 12.46
C GLY A 450 -4.67 14.38 13.26
N ALA A 451 -4.85 13.25 12.55
CA ALA A 451 -4.95 11.97 13.19
C ALA A 451 -3.68 11.13 13.01
N ALA A 452 -3.17 11.02 11.81
CA ALA A 452 -2.10 10.11 11.46
C ALA A 452 -0.86 10.90 11.02
N CYS A 453 -0.18 11.57 11.93
CA CYS A 453 1.06 12.26 11.66
C CYS A 453 1.98 11.41 10.77
N GLY A 454 2.49 11.93 9.71
CA GLY A 454 3.40 11.27 8.77
C GLY A 454 4.72 12.01 8.62
N ARG A 455 5.00 12.98 9.48
CA ARG A 455 6.10 13.93 9.33
C ARG A 455 7.47 13.26 9.21
N CYS A 456 7.75 12.24 10.02
CA CYS A 456 8.99 11.47 9.94
C CYS A 456 9.14 10.69 8.62
N MET A 457 8.02 10.30 8.00
CA MET A 457 8.02 9.65 6.69
C MET A 457 8.23 10.66 5.57
N LYS A 458 7.51 11.80 5.62
CA LYS A 458 7.61 12.89 4.65
C LYS A 458 9.04 13.43 4.55
N THR A 459 9.69 13.69 5.67
CA THR A 459 11.03 14.29 5.72
C THR A 459 12.17 13.34 5.36
N CYS A 460 11.88 12.04 5.22
CA CYS A 460 12.91 11.03 4.95
C CYS A 460 13.53 11.23 3.55
N PRO A 461 14.88 11.28 3.39
CA PRO A 461 15.51 11.38 2.08
C PRO A 461 15.15 10.26 1.09
N TYR A 462 14.66 9.13 1.58
CA TYR A 462 14.14 8.05 0.74
C TYR A 462 12.68 8.26 0.30
N ASN A 463 12.02 9.34 0.73
CA ASN A 463 10.69 9.71 0.27
C ASN A 463 10.79 10.60 -0.98
N HIS A 464 11.36 10.09 -2.06
CA HIS A 464 11.49 10.81 -3.33
C HIS A 464 10.45 10.39 -4.35
N GLU A 465 10.14 11.30 -5.24
CA GLU A 465 9.36 11.05 -6.43
C GLU A 465 10.27 10.73 -7.62
N GLY A 466 9.74 9.98 -8.58
CA GLY A 466 10.40 9.74 -9.86
C GLY A 466 11.38 8.58 -9.86
N LEU A 467 11.02 7.54 -10.59
CA LEU A 467 11.80 6.30 -10.64
C LEU A 467 13.23 6.51 -11.13
N LEU A 468 13.43 7.32 -12.16
CA LEU A 468 14.76 7.53 -12.77
C LEU A 468 15.65 8.44 -11.92
N ALA A 469 15.14 9.59 -11.47
CA ALA A 469 15.90 10.51 -10.63
C ALA A 469 16.26 9.86 -9.29
N HIS A 470 15.29 9.20 -8.66
CA HIS A 470 15.52 8.47 -7.42
C HIS A 470 16.58 7.37 -7.59
N ARG A 471 16.53 6.65 -8.71
CA ARG A 471 17.50 5.59 -9.00
C ARG A 471 18.94 6.08 -9.03
N LEU A 472 19.22 7.21 -9.67
CA LEU A 472 20.57 7.77 -9.73
C LEU A 472 21.09 8.14 -8.33
N ILE A 473 20.26 8.83 -7.53
CA ILE A 473 20.62 9.19 -6.16
C ILE A 473 20.81 7.94 -5.30
N LEU A 474 19.93 6.97 -5.44
CA LEU A 474 20.01 5.70 -4.71
C LEU A 474 21.26 4.91 -5.09
N ASP A 475 21.57 4.77 -6.37
CA ASP A 475 22.77 4.08 -6.85
C ASP A 475 24.05 4.73 -6.28
N LEU A 476 24.10 6.06 -6.23
CA LEU A 476 25.20 6.80 -5.61
C LEU A 476 25.29 6.54 -4.10
N ALA A 477 24.17 6.59 -3.38
CA ALA A 477 24.15 6.35 -1.94
C ALA A 477 24.53 4.90 -1.57
N ILE A 478 24.14 3.92 -2.40
CA ILE A 478 24.48 2.50 -2.19
C ILE A 478 25.96 2.26 -2.47
N ARG A 479 26.47 2.71 -3.62
CA ARG A 479 27.83 2.42 -4.08
C ARG A 479 28.91 3.18 -3.33
N PHE A 480 28.59 4.40 -2.90
CA PHE A 480 29.57 5.32 -2.31
C PHE A 480 29.13 5.76 -0.91
N PRO A 481 29.47 5.01 0.15
CA PRO A 481 29.10 5.35 1.54
C PRO A 481 29.50 6.76 1.97
N MET A 482 30.60 7.31 1.39
CA MET A 482 31.07 8.67 1.67
C MET A 482 30.09 9.75 1.18
N LEU A 483 29.24 9.46 0.17
CA LEU A 483 28.28 10.41 -0.36
C LEU A 483 26.98 10.47 0.45
N ARG A 484 26.70 9.51 1.34
CA ARG A 484 25.45 9.45 2.12
C ARG A 484 25.22 10.69 2.99
N GLY A 485 26.27 11.15 3.68
CA GLY A 485 26.19 12.39 4.46
C GLY A 485 25.97 13.63 3.60
N PRO A 486 26.76 13.88 2.55
CA PRO A 486 26.50 14.94 1.57
C PRO A 486 25.10 14.89 0.93
N ILE A 487 24.61 13.71 0.54
CA ILE A 487 23.26 13.54 -0.03
C ILE A 487 22.18 13.95 0.99
N ALA A 488 22.30 13.53 2.26
CA ALA A 488 21.36 13.92 3.30
C ALA A 488 21.36 15.45 3.55
N ARG A 489 22.52 16.11 3.47
CA ARG A 489 22.64 17.57 3.62
C ARG A 489 22.08 18.31 2.39
N LEU A 490 22.30 17.80 1.19
CA LEU A 490 21.75 18.37 -0.04
C LEU A 490 20.22 18.30 -0.02
N ASP A 491 19.67 17.15 0.35
CA ASP A 491 18.24 16.95 0.51
C ASP A 491 17.64 17.94 1.52
N ASP A 492 18.35 18.23 2.58
CA ASP A 492 17.98 19.24 3.57
C ASP A 492 18.04 20.67 3.00
N TYR A 493 19.07 20.97 2.21
CA TYR A 493 19.26 22.28 1.59
C TYR A 493 18.18 22.61 0.57
N VAL A 494 17.79 21.66 -0.27
CA VAL A 494 16.68 21.83 -1.23
C VAL A 494 15.31 21.84 -0.58
N GLY A 495 15.23 21.63 0.73
CA GLY A 495 13.99 21.79 1.50
C GLY A 495 13.00 20.63 1.40
N ASN A 496 13.40 19.48 0.88
CA ASN A 496 12.53 18.31 0.79
C ASN A 496 12.00 17.88 2.16
N GLY A 497 10.69 17.65 2.22
CA GLY A 497 10.02 17.18 3.42
C GLY A 497 9.93 18.20 4.57
N ARG A 498 10.29 19.46 4.39
CA ARG A 498 10.03 20.49 5.40
C ARG A 498 8.54 20.74 5.51
N SER A 499 8.05 20.86 6.73
CA SER A 499 6.73 21.45 6.98
C SER A 499 6.84 22.96 6.74
N ASN A 500 6.09 23.48 5.79
CA ASN A 500 5.88 24.92 5.66
C ASN A 500 5.05 25.45 6.82
#